data_cd6c0c947530031def2d0913aa34af1c
#
_entry.id   cd6c0c947530031def2d0913aa34af1c
#
_cell.length_a   1.000
_cell.length_b   1.000
_cell.length_c   1.000
_cell.angle_alpha   90.00
_cell.angle_beta   90.00
_cell.angle_gamma   90.00
#
_symmetry.space_group_name_H-M   'P 1'
#
loop_
_entity.id
_entity.type
_entity.pdbx_description
1 polymer ?
#
loop_
_entity_poly.entity_id
_entity_poly.type
_entity_poly.pdbx_seq_one_letter_code
_entity_poly.pdbx_strand_id
1 'polypeptide(L)'
;VTLIFSLDRYRQVIDAYFTGLEQAHLAGLDLGAIRSVASFFVSRVDGAVDTALTAVGTAEALSLRGEAGVANARLAYEIYRQALASERWQRLSKFGANPQRPLWASTGVKNPATPDTYYVVELVASDVINTMPEKTLHAVVDHAHLRGDTITGAYDQARDTLHQIATLGVDLPSLTETLEREGVEKFIASGKELVATVQAAMSAVR
;
A
#
# COMPACT_ATOMS: atom_id res chain seq x y z
N VAL A 1 8.98 -6.01 0.67
CA VAL A 1 7.73 -6.79 0.79
C VAL A 1 6.65 -6.15 -0.06
N THR A 2 5.74 -6.94 -0.61
CA THR A 2 4.67 -6.47 -1.52
C THR A 2 3.34 -7.17 -1.26
N LEU A 3 2.28 -6.77 -1.99
CA LEU A 3 0.92 -7.31 -1.89
C LEU A 3 0.29 -7.13 -0.50
N ILE A 4 0.47 -5.95 0.08
CA ILE A 4 -0.17 -5.59 1.35
C ILE A 4 -1.42 -4.78 1.02
N PHE A 5 -2.59 -5.24 1.49
CA PHE A 5 -3.89 -4.60 1.23
C PHE A 5 -4.64 -4.26 2.52
N SER A 6 -4.33 -4.95 3.64
CA SER A 6 -5.00 -4.75 4.92
C SER A 6 -4.07 -4.17 5.98
N LEU A 7 -4.66 -3.46 6.94
CA LEU A 7 -3.94 -2.87 8.08
C LEU A 7 -3.35 -3.97 8.98
N ASP A 8 -4.05 -5.09 9.15
CA ASP A 8 -3.56 -6.20 9.99
C ASP A 8 -2.36 -6.90 9.34
N ARG A 9 -2.41 -7.13 8.02
CA ARG A 9 -1.24 -7.64 7.29
C ARG A 9 -0.07 -6.68 7.41
N TYR A 10 -0.31 -5.38 7.35
CA TYR A 10 0.76 -4.39 7.47
C TYR A 10 1.42 -4.41 8.85
N ARG A 11 0.64 -4.55 9.94
CA ARG A 11 1.18 -4.75 11.30
C ARG A 11 2.07 -5.99 11.39
N GLN A 12 1.61 -7.11 10.83
CA GLN A 12 2.40 -8.36 10.79
C GLN A 12 3.71 -8.19 10.00
N VAL A 13 3.69 -7.46 8.89
CA VAL A 13 4.88 -7.18 8.07
C VAL A 13 5.90 -6.35 8.84
N ILE A 14 5.45 -5.31 9.55
CA ILE A 14 6.33 -4.48 10.39
C ILE A 14 6.94 -5.32 11.52
N ASP A 15 6.14 -6.13 12.20
CA ASP A 15 6.60 -7.01 13.29
C ASP A 15 7.65 -8.01 12.79
N ALA A 16 7.39 -8.65 11.65
CA ALA A 16 8.35 -9.57 11.01
C ALA A 16 9.65 -8.86 10.62
N TYR A 17 9.58 -7.62 10.12
CA TYR A 17 10.76 -6.83 9.80
C TYR A 17 11.59 -6.52 11.04
N PHE A 18 10.97 -6.07 12.13
CA PHE A 18 11.65 -5.82 13.39
C PHE A 18 12.30 -7.07 13.95
N THR A 19 11.60 -8.22 13.91
CA THR A 19 12.14 -9.52 14.32
C THR A 19 13.35 -9.90 13.48
N GLY A 20 13.31 -9.69 12.17
CA GLY A 20 14.46 -9.93 11.29
C GLY A 20 15.65 -9.04 11.61
N LEU A 21 15.43 -7.76 11.95
CA LEU A 21 16.49 -6.85 12.38
C LEU A 21 17.11 -7.28 13.73
N GLU A 22 16.30 -7.74 14.68
CA GLU A 22 16.79 -8.27 15.97
C GLU A 22 17.68 -9.49 15.76
N GLN A 23 17.25 -10.42 14.89
CA GLN A 23 18.05 -11.60 14.53
C GLN A 23 19.36 -11.22 13.82
N ALA A 24 19.30 -10.25 12.89
CA ALA A 24 20.47 -9.75 12.19
C ALA A 24 21.48 -9.10 13.16
N HIS A 25 21.00 -8.32 14.13
CA HIS A 25 21.83 -7.73 15.17
C HIS A 25 22.52 -8.80 16.02
N LEU A 26 21.79 -9.83 16.48
CA LEU A 26 22.35 -10.95 17.23
C LEU A 26 23.39 -11.76 16.43
N ALA A 27 23.23 -11.80 15.10
CA ALA A 27 24.19 -12.42 14.20
C ALA A 27 25.40 -11.52 13.86
N GLY A 28 25.50 -10.32 14.43
CA GLY A 28 26.60 -9.38 14.20
C GLY A 28 26.57 -8.68 12.84
N LEU A 29 25.42 -8.66 12.17
CA LEU A 29 25.27 -7.97 10.88
C LEU A 29 25.08 -6.46 11.07
N ASP A 30 25.59 -5.68 10.11
CA ASP A 30 25.38 -4.23 10.08
C ASP A 30 23.94 -3.90 9.69
N LEU A 31 23.14 -3.45 10.66
CA LEU A 31 21.75 -3.04 10.43
C LEU A 31 21.65 -1.81 9.52
N GLY A 32 22.68 -0.97 9.50
CA GLY A 32 22.75 0.21 8.62
C GLY A 32 22.79 -0.14 7.14
N ALA A 33 23.23 -1.34 6.78
CA ALA A 33 23.22 -1.84 5.40
C ALA A 33 21.85 -2.39 4.96
N ILE A 34 20.96 -2.71 5.90
CA ILE A 34 19.63 -3.29 5.59
C ILE A 34 18.66 -2.18 5.19
N ARG A 35 18.06 -2.30 4.02
CA ARG A 35 17.03 -1.40 3.49
C ARG A 35 15.80 -2.20 3.11
N SER A 36 14.62 -1.68 3.44
CA SER A 36 13.35 -2.33 3.11
C SER A 36 12.26 -1.32 2.81
N VAL A 37 11.31 -1.72 1.98
CA VAL A 37 10.05 -1.04 1.74
C VAL A 37 8.90 -2.01 1.85
N ALA A 38 7.72 -1.52 2.19
CA ALA A 38 6.48 -2.29 2.28
C ALA A 38 5.46 -1.71 1.28
N SER A 39 5.18 -2.45 0.20
CA SER A 39 4.25 -2.01 -0.83
C SER A 39 2.80 -2.19 -0.37
N PHE A 40 2.15 -1.08 -0.04
CA PHE A 40 0.75 -0.99 0.34
C PHE A 40 -0.08 -0.56 -0.87
N PHE A 41 -1.06 -1.38 -1.26
CA PHE A 41 -1.81 -1.20 -2.50
C PHE A 41 -3.04 -0.32 -2.30
N VAL A 42 -3.23 0.67 -3.17
CA VAL A 42 -4.25 1.71 -3.01
C VAL A 42 -5.44 1.50 -3.96
N SER A 43 -5.29 1.71 -5.26
CA SER A 43 -6.42 1.73 -6.20
C SER A 43 -7.12 0.38 -6.37
N ARG A 44 -6.46 -0.74 -6.02
CA ARG A 44 -7.12 -2.05 -6.05
C ARG A 44 -8.12 -2.20 -4.91
N VAL A 45 -7.84 -1.58 -3.75
CA VAL A 45 -8.79 -1.53 -2.63
C VAL A 45 -10.02 -0.73 -3.04
N ASP A 46 -9.84 0.46 -3.62
CA ASP A 46 -10.97 1.24 -4.14
C ASP A 46 -11.79 0.44 -5.16
N GLY A 47 -11.14 -0.22 -6.12
CA GLY A 47 -11.87 -0.99 -7.12
C GLY A 47 -12.73 -2.12 -6.54
N ALA A 48 -12.26 -2.81 -5.50
CA ALA A 48 -13.02 -3.85 -4.82
C ALA A 48 -14.17 -3.27 -3.99
N VAL A 49 -13.89 -2.23 -3.22
CA VAL A 49 -14.88 -1.56 -2.37
C VAL A 49 -15.94 -0.85 -3.23
N ASP A 50 -15.55 -0.16 -4.29
CA ASP A 50 -16.48 0.52 -5.21
C ASP A 50 -17.45 -0.45 -5.88
N THR A 51 -16.99 -1.66 -6.20
CA THR A 51 -17.85 -2.74 -6.72
C THR A 51 -18.90 -3.14 -5.67
N ALA A 52 -18.49 -3.32 -4.42
CA ALA A 52 -19.40 -3.65 -3.32
C ALA A 52 -20.40 -2.51 -3.03
N LEU A 53 -19.93 -1.26 -2.95
CA LEU A 53 -20.77 -0.08 -2.74
C LEU A 53 -21.77 0.13 -3.87
N THR A 54 -21.37 -0.16 -5.12
CA THR A 54 -22.26 -0.12 -6.27
C THR A 54 -23.38 -1.17 -6.18
N ALA A 55 -23.07 -2.35 -5.65
CA ALA A 55 -24.06 -3.39 -5.41
C ALA A 55 -25.05 -3.02 -4.29
N VAL A 56 -24.63 -2.27 -3.27
CA VAL A 56 -25.53 -1.69 -2.25
C VAL A 56 -26.49 -0.69 -2.88
N GLY A 57 -26.01 0.19 -3.77
CA GLY A 57 -26.80 1.04 -4.66
C GLY A 57 -27.50 2.23 -4.01
N THR A 58 -27.34 2.47 -2.70
CA THR A 58 -27.90 3.67 -2.04
C THR A 58 -27.10 4.92 -2.41
N ALA A 59 -27.71 6.10 -2.34
CA ALA A 59 -27.01 7.36 -2.58
C ALA A 59 -25.81 7.55 -1.66
N GLU A 60 -25.94 7.12 -0.39
CA GLU A 60 -24.89 7.15 0.60
C GLU A 60 -23.72 6.23 0.18
N ALA A 61 -23.99 4.98 -0.21
CA ALA A 61 -22.96 4.05 -0.68
C ALA A 61 -22.24 4.59 -1.92
N LEU A 62 -22.96 5.15 -2.87
CA LEU A 62 -22.37 5.69 -4.09
C LEU A 62 -21.49 6.92 -3.85
N SER A 63 -21.79 7.72 -2.81
CA SER A 63 -20.98 8.88 -2.43
C SER A 63 -19.64 8.53 -1.79
N LEU A 64 -19.46 7.32 -1.25
CA LEU A 64 -18.22 6.83 -0.63
C LEU A 64 -17.26 6.15 -1.61
N ARG A 65 -17.63 6.06 -2.89
CA ARG A 65 -16.78 5.44 -3.91
C ARG A 65 -15.51 6.27 -4.14
N GLY A 66 -14.37 5.56 -4.26
CA GLY A 66 -13.05 6.14 -4.44
C GLY A 66 -12.38 6.63 -3.16
N GLU A 67 -13.00 6.43 -1.99
CA GLU A 67 -12.50 6.94 -0.70
C GLU A 67 -11.73 5.88 0.12
N ALA A 68 -12.03 4.59 -0.10
CA ALA A 68 -11.51 3.50 0.74
C ALA A 68 -9.99 3.33 0.65
N GLY A 69 -9.42 3.44 -0.54
CA GLY A 69 -7.99 3.21 -0.77
C GLY A 69 -7.13 4.25 -0.09
N VAL A 70 -7.51 5.53 -0.20
CA VAL A 70 -6.80 6.64 0.48
C VAL A 70 -6.98 6.54 1.99
N ALA A 71 -8.20 6.28 2.48
CA ALA A 71 -8.45 6.11 3.90
C ALA A 71 -7.63 4.95 4.50
N ASN A 72 -7.60 3.81 3.83
CA ASN A 72 -6.83 2.64 4.25
C ASN A 72 -5.31 2.94 4.26
N ALA A 73 -4.78 3.63 3.25
CA ALA A 73 -3.38 4.02 3.18
C ALA A 73 -2.99 5.04 4.28
N ARG A 74 -3.87 6.01 4.59
CA ARG A 74 -3.65 6.95 5.69
C ARG A 74 -3.53 6.23 7.03
N LEU A 75 -4.38 5.24 7.32
CA LEU A 75 -4.30 4.44 8.53
C LEU A 75 -3.07 3.49 8.53
N ALA A 76 -2.63 3.01 7.38
CA ALA A 76 -1.37 2.29 7.29
C ALA A 76 -0.18 3.18 7.67
N TYR A 77 -0.18 4.44 7.24
CA TYR A 77 0.86 5.39 7.66
C TYR A 77 0.81 5.69 9.16
N GLU A 78 -0.37 5.79 9.76
CA GLU A 78 -0.51 5.92 11.22
C GLU A 78 0.14 4.73 11.95
N ILE A 79 -0.12 3.49 11.49
CA ILE A 79 0.51 2.27 12.04
C ILE A 79 2.03 2.34 11.93
N TYR A 80 2.56 2.78 10.77
CA TYR A 80 3.99 2.99 10.58
C TYR A 80 4.56 3.99 11.60
N ARG A 81 3.92 5.13 11.80
CA ARG A 81 4.34 6.14 12.76
C ARG A 81 4.31 5.63 14.20
N GLN A 82 3.27 4.88 14.57
CA GLN A 82 3.15 4.24 15.89
C GLN A 82 4.27 3.21 16.10
N ALA A 83 4.56 2.40 15.09
CA ALA A 83 5.65 1.43 15.15
C ALA A 83 7.01 2.10 15.38
N LEU A 84 7.29 3.22 14.70
CA LEU A 84 8.53 3.99 14.90
C LEU A 84 8.60 4.72 16.26
N ALA A 85 7.46 4.98 16.89
CA ALA A 85 7.41 5.52 18.25
C ALA A 85 7.61 4.45 19.34
N SER A 86 7.56 3.16 19.00
CA SER A 86 7.67 2.06 19.95
C SER A 86 9.07 1.95 20.57
N GLU A 87 9.13 1.46 21.81
CA GLU A 87 10.42 1.18 22.46
C GLU A 87 11.26 0.14 21.68
N ARG A 88 10.58 -0.81 21.02
CA ARG A 88 11.24 -1.83 20.20
C ARG A 88 12.03 -1.18 19.06
N TRP A 89 11.41 -0.25 18.33
CA TRP A 89 12.06 0.51 17.28
C TRP A 89 13.16 1.41 17.82
N GLN A 90 12.94 2.09 18.94
CA GLN A 90 13.93 2.97 19.57
C GLN A 90 15.22 2.23 19.94
N ARG A 91 15.13 0.94 20.32
CA ARG A 91 16.31 0.10 20.53
C ARG A 91 17.01 -0.23 19.21
N LEU A 92 16.28 -0.69 18.20
CA LEU A 92 16.83 -1.05 16.89
C LEU A 92 17.51 0.13 16.19
N SER A 93 16.93 1.31 16.26
CA SER A 93 17.48 2.53 15.66
C SER A 93 18.82 2.93 16.27
N LYS A 94 19.05 2.68 17.57
CA LYS A 94 20.36 2.90 18.23
C LYS A 94 21.47 2.00 17.67
N PHE A 95 21.11 0.86 17.10
CA PHE A 95 22.03 -0.04 16.40
C PHE A 95 22.15 0.26 14.90
N GLY A 96 21.65 1.42 14.45
CA GLY A 96 21.76 1.88 13.07
C GLY A 96 20.69 1.32 12.13
N ALA A 97 19.63 0.68 12.63
CA ALA A 97 18.57 0.12 11.80
C ALA A 97 17.85 1.22 10.99
N ASN A 98 17.50 0.88 9.73
CA ASN A 98 16.67 1.74 8.89
C ASN A 98 15.21 1.30 8.95
N PRO A 99 14.24 2.24 8.92
CA PRO A 99 12.84 1.89 8.89
C PRO A 99 12.45 1.19 7.57
N GLN A 100 11.48 0.29 7.63
CA GLN A 100 10.80 -0.22 6.45
C GLN A 100 9.78 0.82 6.00
N ARG A 101 10.14 1.61 4.99
CA ARG A 101 9.31 2.73 4.54
C ARG A 101 8.05 2.25 3.84
N PRO A 102 6.88 2.87 4.10
CA PRO A 102 5.68 2.60 3.31
C PRO A 102 5.88 3.03 1.86
N LEU A 103 5.45 2.16 0.94
CA LEU A 103 5.49 2.40 -0.49
C LEU A 103 4.07 2.26 -1.03
N TRP A 104 3.51 3.37 -1.50
CA TRP A 104 2.19 3.36 -2.15
C TRP A 104 2.30 2.73 -3.52
N ALA A 105 1.61 1.60 -3.69
CA ALA A 105 1.57 0.83 -4.93
C ALA A 105 0.19 0.87 -5.56
N SER A 106 0.12 0.69 -6.88
CA SER A 106 -1.14 0.78 -7.64
C SER A 106 -1.81 2.15 -7.47
N THR A 107 -1.06 3.22 -7.78
CA THR A 107 -1.49 4.61 -7.62
C THR A 107 -1.98 5.26 -8.92
N GLY A 108 -2.09 4.48 -10.00
CA GLY A 108 -2.76 4.92 -11.22
C GLY A 108 -4.28 4.92 -11.05
N VAL A 109 -4.92 6.04 -11.39
CA VAL A 109 -6.37 6.19 -11.36
C VAL A 109 -7.00 5.42 -12.53
N LYS A 110 -8.08 4.70 -12.25
CA LYS A 110 -8.83 3.90 -13.25
C LYS A 110 -10.19 4.51 -13.58
N ASN A 111 -10.79 5.22 -12.62
CA ASN A 111 -12.07 5.87 -12.79
C ASN A 111 -11.87 7.24 -13.48
N PRO A 112 -12.40 7.49 -14.68
CA PRO A 112 -12.23 8.75 -15.40
C PRO A 112 -12.86 9.98 -14.70
N ALA A 113 -13.74 9.75 -13.73
CA ALA A 113 -14.32 10.83 -12.92
C ALA A 113 -13.39 11.29 -11.78
N THR A 114 -12.35 10.52 -11.46
CA THR A 114 -11.38 10.85 -10.43
C THR A 114 -10.15 11.53 -11.07
N PRO A 115 -9.63 12.63 -10.50
CA PRO A 115 -8.41 13.27 -11.00
C PRO A 115 -7.27 12.27 -11.14
N ASP A 116 -6.56 12.29 -12.25
CA ASP A 116 -5.50 11.30 -12.58
C ASP A 116 -4.27 11.35 -11.67
N THR A 117 -4.13 12.43 -10.88
CA THR A 117 -3.10 12.61 -9.85
C THR A 117 -3.58 12.29 -8.42
N TYR A 118 -4.83 11.86 -8.25
CA TYR A 118 -5.52 11.75 -6.95
C TYR A 118 -4.70 10.99 -5.89
N TYR A 119 -4.30 9.74 -6.17
CA TYR A 119 -3.55 8.93 -5.19
C TYR A 119 -2.14 9.46 -4.90
N VAL A 120 -1.61 10.35 -5.73
CA VAL A 120 -0.33 11.00 -5.47
C VAL A 120 -0.53 12.18 -4.53
N VAL A 121 -1.46 13.08 -4.84
CA VAL A 121 -1.68 14.32 -4.06
C VAL A 121 -2.31 14.08 -2.69
N GLU A 122 -3.11 13.01 -2.54
CA GLU A 122 -3.77 12.65 -1.28
C GLU A 122 -2.91 11.79 -0.34
N LEU A 123 -1.74 11.32 -0.80
CA LEU A 123 -0.88 10.43 -0.02
C LEU A 123 0.56 10.94 0.12
N VAL A 124 0.69 12.25 0.33
CA VAL A 124 1.97 12.91 0.61
C VAL A 124 2.24 12.92 2.12
N ALA A 125 3.37 12.38 2.53
CA ALA A 125 3.89 12.47 3.90
C ALA A 125 5.40 12.24 3.92
N SER A 126 6.04 12.45 5.08
CA SER A 126 7.46 12.15 5.27
C SER A 126 7.73 10.65 5.15
N ASP A 127 8.88 10.30 4.61
CA ASP A 127 9.38 8.92 4.53
C ASP A 127 8.52 7.93 3.73
N VAL A 128 7.56 8.38 2.96
CA VAL A 128 6.82 7.54 2.03
C VAL A 128 7.49 7.49 0.65
N ILE A 129 7.18 6.44 -0.09
CA ILE A 129 7.51 6.29 -1.50
C ILE A 129 6.20 6.11 -2.26
N ASN A 130 6.06 6.77 -3.40
CA ASN A 130 4.94 6.52 -4.31
C ASN A 130 5.50 5.94 -5.60
N THR A 131 5.03 4.75 -5.99
CA THR A 131 5.30 4.19 -7.31
C THR A 131 4.10 4.41 -8.20
N MET A 132 4.30 5.06 -9.33
CA MET A 132 3.22 5.44 -10.22
C MET A 132 3.52 5.06 -11.67
N PRO A 133 2.49 4.79 -12.49
CA PRO A 133 2.68 4.63 -13.93
C PRO A 133 3.25 5.90 -14.57
N GLU A 134 3.99 5.75 -15.67
CA GLU A 134 4.59 6.87 -16.39
C GLU A 134 3.56 7.95 -16.76
N LYS A 135 2.36 7.55 -17.19
CA LYS A 135 1.25 8.48 -17.46
C LYS A 135 0.90 9.33 -16.23
N THR A 136 0.83 8.72 -15.05
CA THR A 136 0.55 9.44 -13.80
C THR A 136 1.70 10.37 -13.43
N LEU A 137 2.95 9.95 -13.64
CA LEU A 137 4.12 10.79 -13.41
C LEU A 137 4.07 12.05 -14.28
N HIS A 138 3.75 11.90 -15.57
CA HIS A 138 3.59 13.06 -16.47
C HIS A 138 2.45 13.98 -16.02
N ALA A 139 1.31 13.44 -15.61
CA ALA A 139 0.19 14.23 -15.09
C ALA A 139 0.60 15.01 -13.81
N VAL A 140 1.35 14.37 -12.91
CA VAL A 140 1.87 15.03 -11.70
C VAL A 140 2.78 16.18 -12.03
N VAL A 141 3.68 16.02 -13.00
CA VAL A 141 4.60 17.10 -13.44
C VAL A 141 3.85 18.25 -14.12
N ASP A 142 2.82 17.92 -14.91
CA ASP A 142 2.07 18.88 -15.70
C ASP A 142 1.10 19.74 -14.87
N HIS A 143 0.30 19.11 -14.01
CA HIS A 143 -0.81 19.81 -13.36
C HIS A 143 -1.11 19.42 -11.90
N ALA A 144 -0.28 18.60 -11.22
CA ALA A 144 -0.56 18.27 -9.84
C ALA A 144 -0.38 19.49 -8.91
N HIS A 145 -1.34 19.70 -8.04
CA HIS A 145 -1.24 20.70 -6.99
C HIS A 145 -0.90 20.04 -5.64
N LEU A 146 0.39 20.02 -5.30
CA LEU A 146 0.86 19.46 -4.04
C LEU A 146 0.63 20.44 -2.89
N ARG A 147 -0.02 19.96 -1.82
CA ARG A 147 -0.43 20.77 -0.65
C ARG A 147 0.42 20.50 0.59
N GLY A 148 1.57 19.82 0.43
CA GLY A 148 2.37 19.33 1.55
C GLY A 148 1.82 18.01 2.10
N ASP A 149 1.99 17.78 3.41
CA ASP A 149 1.51 16.55 4.07
C ASP A 149 -0.03 16.48 4.04
N THR A 150 -0.56 15.42 3.44
CA THR A 150 -2.01 15.17 3.28
C THR A 150 -2.47 13.93 4.06
N ILE A 151 -1.58 13.32 4.84
CA ILE A 151 -1.86 12.12 5.63
C ILE A 151 -1.93 12.44 7.11
N THR A 152 -0.91 13.14 7.65
CA THR A 152 -0.86 13.47 9.07
C THR A 152 -2.00 14.42 9.42
N GLY A 153 -2.79 14.04 10.44
CA GLY A 153 -3.99 14.79 10.83
C GLY A 153 -5.30 14.37 10.13
N ALA A 154 -5.23 13.46 9.15
CA ALA A 154 -6.43 12.93 8.45
C ALA A 154 -6.86 11.53 8.94
N TYR A 155 -6.29 11.02 10.03
CA TYR A 155 -6.54 9.66 10.52
C TYR A 155 -7.99 9.47 11.01
N ASP A 156 -8.56 10.44 11.73
CA ASP A 156 -9.94 10.35 12.21
C ASP A 156 -10.92 10.30 11.04
N GLN A 157 -10.75 11.19 10.05
CA GLN A 157 -11.54 11.15 8.82
C GLN A 157 -11.41 9.80 8.10
N ALA A 158 -10.20 9.24 8.02
CA ALA A 158 -9.98 7.93 7.40
C ALA A 158 -10.70 6.82 8.16
N ARG A 159 -10.69 6.85 9.50
CA ARG A 159 -11.45 5.91 10.33
C ARG A 159 -12.95 6.02 10.10
N ASP A 160 -13.46 7.25 10.07
CA ASP A 160 -14.87 7.51 9.85
C ASP A 160 -15.31 7.01 8.46
N THR A 161 -14.51 7.25 7.42
CA THR A 161 -14.78 6.75 6.06
C THR A 161 -14.88 5.23 6.04
N LEU A 162 -13.89 4.51 6.60
CA LEU A 162 -13.93 3.04 6.63
C LEU A 162 -15.06 2.51 7.52
N HIS A 163 -15.39 3.21 8.60
CA HIS A 163 -16.53 2.86 9.45
C HIS A 163 -17.87 3.00 8.70
N GLN A 164 -18.09 4.09 7.98
CA GLN A 164 -19.28 4.29 7.15
C GLN A 164 -19.41 3.18 6.10
N ILE A 165 -18.33 2.84 5.41
CA ILE A 165 -18.28 1.75 4.43
C ILE A 165 -18.69 0.42 5.09
N ALA A 166 -18.18 0.13 6.30
CA ALA A 166 -18.51 -1.08 7.04
C ALA A 166 -19.99 -1.11 7.48
N THR A 167 -20.57 0.03 7.90
CA THR A 167 -22.00 0.10 8.30
C THR A 167 -22.96 -0.15 7.14
N LEU A 168 -22.51 0.08 5.90
CA LEU A 168 -23.24 -0.25 4.68
C LEU A 168 -23.14 -1.74 4.30
N GLY A 169 -22.50 -2.56 5.13
CA GLY A 169 -22.36 -4.00 4.92
C GLY A 169 -21.17 -4.43 4.05
N VAL A 170 -20.25 -3.53 3.75
CA VAL A 170 -19.04 -3.86 2.98
C VAL A 170 -17.97 -4.43 3.92
N ASP A 171 -17.63 -5.69 3.73
CA ASP A 171 -16.61 -6.42 4.51
C ASP A 171 -15.20 -6.17 3.92
N LEU A 172 -14.57 -5.07 4.33
CA LEU A 172 -13.21 -4.71 3.89
C LEU A 172 -12.16 -5.78 4.22
N PRO A 173 -12.14 -6.41 5.41
CA PRO A 173 -11.25 -7.53 5.70
C PRO A 173 -11.32 -8.65 4.65
N SER A 174 -12.51 -9.16 4.35
CA SER A 174 -12.72 -10.22 3.35
C SER A 174 -12.30 -9.78 1.94
N LEU A 175 -12.58 -8.55 1.55
CA LEU A 175 -12.15 -8.00 0.25
C LEU A 175 -10.62 -7.93 0.14
N THR A 176 -9.94 -7.47 1.19
CA THR A 176 -8.47 -7.36 1.19
C THR A 176 -7.78 -8.72 1.20
N GLU A 177 -8.32 -9.72 1.90
CA GLU A 177 -7.84 -11.10 1.84
C GLU A 177 -7.97 -11.69 0.43
N THR A 178 -9.09 -11.45 -0.22
CA THR A 178 -9.30 -11.87 -1.61
C THR A 178 -8.30 -11.22 -2.56
N LEU A 179 -8.05 -9.91 -2.42
CA LEU A 179 -7.06 -9.20 -3.22
C LEU A 179 -5.63 -9.73 -3.01
N GLU A 180 -5.26 -10.11 -1.78
CA GLU A 180 -3.97 -10.71 -1.48
C GLU A 180 -3.82 -12.07 -2.17
N ARG A 181 -4.81 -12.96 -2.03
CA ARG A 181 -4.81 -14.29 -2.66
C ARG A 181 -4.70 -14.18 -4.19
N GLU A 182 -5.56 -13.37 -4.81
CA GLU A 182 -5.50 -13.14 -6.27
C GLU A 182 -4.17 -12.52 -6.71
N GLY A 183 -3.61 -11.64 -5.90
CA GLY A 183 -2.30 -11.05 -6.15
C GLY A 183 -1.21 -12.11 -6.21
N VAL A 184 -1.16 -13.02 -5.24
CA VAL A 184 -0.20 -14.12 -5.19
C VAL A 184 -0.38 -15.05 -6.41
N GLU A 185 -1.62 -15.43 -6.75
CA GLU A 185 -1.90 -16.27 -7.91
C GLU A 185 -1.40 -15.63 -9.22
N LYS A 186 -1.64 -14.33 -9.41
CA LYS A 186 -1.16 -13.58 -10.59
C LYS A 186 0.37 -13.52 -10.66
N PHE A 187 1.05 -13.34 -9.53
CA PHE A 187 2.52 -13.36 -9.48
C PHE A 187 3.08 -14.72 -9.84
N ILE A 188 2.48 -15.81 -9.34
CA ILE A 188 2.88 -17.19 -9.68
C ILE A 188 2.69 -17.43 -11.18
N ALA A 189 1.56 -17.03 -11.76
CA ALA A 189 1.28 -17.20 -13.18
C ALA A 189 2.30 -16.40 -14.04
N SER A 190 2.51 -15.13 -13.74
CA SER A 190 3.48 -14.28 -14.45
C SER A 190 4.92 -14.80 -14.33
N GLY A 191 5.30 -15.32 -13.17
CA GLY A 191 6.61 -15.93 -12.99
C GLY A 191 6.83 -17.16 -13.86
N LYS A 192 5.82 -18.03 -13.97
CA LYS A 192 5.86 -19.21 -14.86
C LYS A 192 5.95 -18.79 -16.32
N GLU A 193 5.18 -17.79 -16.74
CA GLU A 193 5.19 -17.27 -18.10
C GLU A 193 6.55 -16.68 -18.47
N LEU A 194 7.15 -15.89 -17.56
CA LEU A 194 8.48 -15.31 -17.74
C LEU A 194 9.52 -16.42 -17.97
N VAL A 195 9.55 -17.45 -17.12
CA VAL A 195 10.49 -18.58 -17.26
C VAL A 195 10.29 -19.29 -18.60
N ALA A 196 9.05 -19.57 -18.99
CA ALA A 196 8.75 -20.21 -20.27
C ALA A 196 9.19 -19.36 -21.48
N THR A 197 8.98 -18.04 -21.42
CA THR A 197 9.42 -17.10 -22.46
C THR A 197 10.93 -17.09 -22.61
N VAL A 198 11.67 -17.04 -21.50
CA VAL A 198 13.15 -17.07 -21.52
C VAL A 198 13.65 -18.41 -22.07
N GLN A 199 13.07 -19.54 -21.64
CA GLN A 199 13.44 -20.87 -22.15
C GLN A 199 13.19 -21.01 -23.66
N ALA A 200 12.05 -20.49 -24.15
CA ALA A 200 11.75 -20.51 -25.60
C ALA A 200 12.77 -19.66 -26.39
N ALA A 201 13.08 -18.46 -25.90
CA ALA A 201 14.09 -17.60 -26.53
C ALA A 201 15.49 -18.25 -26.57
N MET A 202 15.91 -18.88 -25.47
CA MET A 202 17.18 -19.60 -25.41
C MET A 202 17.24 -20.79 -26.38
N SER A 203 16.11 -21.47 -26.58
CA SER A 203 16.02 -22.63 -27.53
C SER A 203 16.04 -22.17 -28.99
N ALA A 204 15.55 -20.96 -29.29
CA ALA A 204 15.52 -20.41 -30.65
C ALA A 204 16.89 -19.90 -31.13
N VAL A 205 17.86 -19.71 -30.24
CA VAL A 205 19.23 -19.25 -30.56
C VAL A 205 20.19 -20.42 -30.79
N ARG A 206 19.76 -21.65 -30.54
CA ARG A 206 20.50 -22.88 -30.85
C ARG A 206 20.18 -23.39 -32.26
#